data_ec6abb4905f9ea9f43728d1a7035e0a0
#
_entry.id   ec6abb4905f9ea9f43728d1a7035e0a0
#
_cell.length_a   1.000
_cell.length_b   1.000
_cell.length_c   1.000
_cell.angle_alpha   90.00
_cell.angle_beta   90.00
_cell.angle_gamma   90.00
#
_symmetry.space_group_name_H-M   'P 1'
#
loop_
_entity.id
_entity.type
_entity.pdbx_description
1 polymer ?
#
loop_
_entity_poly.entity_id
_entity_poly.type
_entity_poly.pdbx_seq_one_letter_code
_entity_poly.pdbx_strand_id
1 'polypeptide(L)'
;MSIRLEHVSYAYEDNSSKKNYALKDINLEIKKEEFIAVIGHTGSGKSTLIQHLNGLIKPTSGTIYFDDEDIYSEGYPLRELRGKVGICFQYPEHQLFETTILDDVCFGPMNFGKTKEEATEIAVKCLKDVGLSEKLYQKSPFELSGGQKRRVAIAGILAMEPEYFILDEPTAGLDPVGKDQILNLLK
;
A
#
# COMPACT_ATOMS: atom_id res chain seq x y z
N MET A 1 13.54 7.77 11.64
CA MET A 1 12.48 6.83 11.23
C MET A 1 12.99 6.05 10.04
N SER A 2 12.94 4.72 10.11
CA SER A 2 13.37 3.83 9.02
C SER A 2 12.63 2.49 9.10
N ILE A 3 12.53 1.82 7.94
CA ILE A 3 12.16 0.40 7.85
C ILE A 3 13.46 -0.34 7.54
N ARG A 4 13.83 -1.32 8.38
CA ARG A 4 15.08 -2.06 8.22
C ARG A 4 14.85 -3.56 8.25
N LEU A 5 15.39 -4.24 7.25
CA LEU A 5 15.38 -5.70 7.13
C LEU A 5 16.79 -6.21 7.40
N GLU A 6 16.91 -7.21 8.27
CA GLU A 6 18.17 -7.86 8.59
C GLU A 6 18.06 -9.36 8.34
N HIS A 7 18.88 -9.86 7.41
CA HIS A 7 18.96 -11.27 7.04
C HIS A 7 17.60 -11.92 6.72
N VAL A 8 16.66 -11.14 6.16
CA VAL A 8 15.29 -11.59 5.90
C VAL A 8 15.26 -12.60 4.77
N SER A 9 14.73 -13.78 5.08
CA SER A 9 14.44 -14.81 4.09
C SER A 9 13.00 -15.28 4.22
N TYR A 10 12.38 -15.57 3.07
CA TYR A 10 11.01 -16.08 3.02
C TYR A 10 10.85 -17.15 1.95
N ALA A 11 10.29 -18.27 2.34
CA ALA A 11 9.90 -19.36 1.44
C ALA A 11 8.41 -19.62 1.57
N TYR A 12 7.71 -19.67 0.43
CA TYR A 12 6.33 -20.18 0.43
C TYR A 12 6.33 -21.66 0.79
N GLU A 13 5.37 -22.07 1.62
CA GLU A 13 5.16 -23.48 1.89
C GLU A 13 4.67 -24.16 0.62
N ASP A 14 5.49 -25.03 0.08
CA ASP A 14 5.14 -25.94 -1.01
C ASP A 14 5.29 -27.38 -0.50
N ASN A 15 4.39 -28.27 -0.94
CA ASN A 15 4.43 -29.71 -0.62
C ASN A 15 5.69 -30.43 -1.17
N SER A 16 6.59 -29.69 -1.78
CA SER A 16 7.86 -30.21 -2.28
C SER A 16 8.94 -30.19 -1.18
N SER A 17 9.80 -31.20 -1.16
CA SER A 17 10.92 -31.34 -0.21
C SER A 17 11.98 -30.22 -0.35
N LYS A 18 11.85 -29.31 -1.34
CA LYS A 18 12.76 -28.19 -1.57
C LYS A 18 12.08 -26.88 -1.22
N LYS A 19 12.62 -26.16 -0.24
CA LYS A 19 12.17 -24.79 0.06
C LYS A 19 12.46 -23.87 -1.13
N ASN A 20 11.43 -23.31 -1.72
CA ASN A 20 11.55 -22.35 -2.79
C ASN A 20 11.55 -20.94 -2.18
N TYR A 21 12.72 -20.33 -2.03
CA TYR A 21 12.87 -19.01 -1.43
C TYR A 21 12.43 -17.92 -2.41
N ALA A 22 11.42 -17.14 -2.03
CA ALA A 22 11.04 -15.92 -2.72
C ALA A 22 11.95 -14.75 -2.33
N LEU A 23 12.42 -14.73 -1.07
CA LEU A 23 13.43 -13.80 -0.57
C LEU A 23 14.55 -14.61 0.11
N LYS A 24 15.79 -14.20 -0.10
CA LYS A 24 16.94 -14.90 0.49
C LYS A 24 17.97 -13.90 0.98
N ASP A 25 18.17 -13.87 2.30
CA ASP A 25 19.16 -13.05 2.98
C ASP A 25 19.11 -11.56 2.60
N ILE A 26 17.90 -10.99 2.62
CA ILE A 26 17.67 -9.58 2.26
C ILE A 26 18.10 -8.70 3.42
N ASN A 27 19.02 -7.76 3.13
CA ASN A 27 19.44 -6.70 4.00
C ASN A 27 19.12 -5.37 3.30
N LEU A 28 18.23 -4.57 3.89
CA LEU A 28 17.71 -3.34 3.29
C LEU A 28 17.38 -2.35 4.39
N GLU A 29 17.75 -1.10 4.22
CA GLU A 29 17.27 0.01 5.03
C GLU A 29 16.60 1.04 4.13
N ILE A 30 15.39 1.47 4.50
CA ILE A 30 14.60 2.51 3.84
C ILE A 30 14.41 3.63 4.85
N LYS A 31 15.00 4.78 4.58
CA LYS A 31 14.87 5.98 5.44
C LYS A 31 13.67 6.80 5.02
N LYS A 32 13.20 7.63 5.95
CA LYS A 32 12.15 8.60 5.65
C LYS A 32 12.60 9.55 4.53
N GLU A 33 11.65 9.93 3.67
CA GLU A 33 11.86 10.84 2.54
C GLU A 33 12.77 10.29 1.42
N GLU A 34 13.11 9.00 1.45
CA GLU A 34 13.79 8.35 0.33
C GLU A 34 12.80 7.90 -0.74
N PHE A 35 13.17 8.10 -2.00
CA PHE A 35 12.47 7.50 -3.13
C PHE A 35 13.26 6.27 -3.62
N ILE A 36 12.68 5.09 -3.45
CA ILE A 36 13.33 3.81 -3.79
C ILE A 36 12.55 3.12 -4.91
N ALA A 37 13.24 2.73 -5.98
CA ALA A 37 12.69 1.91 -7.04
C ALA A 37 13.20 0.47 -6.94
N VAL A 38 12.28 -0.49 -6.80
CA VAL A 38 12.60 -1.93 -6.81
C VAL A 38 12.39 -2.48 -8.22
N ILE A 39 13.47 -2.90 -8.87
CA ILE A 39 13.46 -3.38 -10.25
C ILE A 39 13.80 -4.87 -10.29
N GLY A 40 13.11 -5.62 -11.13
CA GLY A 40 13.35 -7.05 -11.33
C GLY A 40 12.27 -7.68 -12.22
N HIS A 41 12.56 -8.85 -12.78
CA HIS A 41 11.60 -9.60 -13.61
C HIS A 41 10.39 -10.10 -12.78
N THR A 42 9.33 -10.51 -13.44
CA THR A 42 8.17 -11.14 -12.77
C THR A 42 8.64 -12.40 -12.02
N GLY A 43 8.16 -12.57 -10.79
CA GLY A 43 8.57 -13.68 -9.92
C GLY A 43 9.91 -13.48 -9.20
N SER A 44 10.55 -12.30 -9.29
CA SER A 44 11.81 -12.01 -8.56
C SER A 44 11.61 -11.68 -7.07
N GLY A 45 10.39 -11.76 -6.54
CA GLY A 45 10.11 -11.53 -5.11
C GLY A 45 9.73 -10.09 -4.75
N LYS A 46 9.55 -9.16 -5.70
CA LYS A 46 9.20 -7.74 -5.43
C LYS A 46 7.96 -7.60 -4.57
N SER A 47 6.83 -8.17 -4.99
CA SER A 47 5.57 -8.09 -4.25
C SER A 47 5.66 -8.79 -2.89
N THR A 48 6.45 -9.87 -2.79
CA THR A 48 6.75 -10.53 -1.52
C THR A 48 7.53 -9.60 -0.59
N LEU A 49 8.57 -8.92 -1.09
CA LEU A 49 9.32 -7.93 -0.32
C LEU A 49 8.41 -6.82 0.21
N ILE A 50 7.58 -6.24 -0.65
CA ILE A 50 6.62 -5.18 -0.30
C ILE A 50 5.70 -5.60 0.86
N GLN A 51 5.18 -6.83 0.82
CA GLN A 51 4.30 -7.36 1.87
C GLN A 51 4.99 -7.58 3.21
N HIS A 52 6.32 -7.73 3.22
CA HIS A 52 7.09 -7.78 4.46
C HIS A 52 7.26 -6.39 5.08
N LEU A 53 7.34 -5.32 4.28
CA LEU A 53 7.59 -3.96 4.77
C LEU A 53 6.49 -3.42 5.68
N ASN A 54 5.25 -3.90 5.55
CA ASN A 54 4.13 -3.51 6.44
C ASN A 54 3.61 -4.66 7.32
N GLY A 55 4.37 -5.73 7.44
CA GLY A 55 4.03 -6.85 8.30
C GLY A 55 2.81 -7.67 7.85
N LEU A 56 2.46 -7.67 6.56
CA LEU A 56 1.43 -8.57 6.01
C LEU A 56 1.88 -10.02 6.03
N ILE A 57 3.17 -10.26 5.74
CA ILE A 57 3.77 -11.58 5.74
C ILE A 57 4.94 -11.58 6.73
N LYS A 58 4.96 -12.58 7.61
CA LYS A 58 6.08 -12.81 8.54
C LYS A 58 7.21 -13.55 7.83
N PRO A 59 8.48 -13.13 7.98
CA PRO A 59 9.60 -13.82 7.36
C PRO A 59 9.82 -15.22 7.96
N THR A 60 10.39 -16.13 7.16
CA THR A 60 10.80 -17.46 7.63
C THR A 60 12.03 -17.36 8.55
N SER A 61 12.92 -16.40 8.29
CA SER A 61 14.08 -16.06 9.13
C SER A 61 14.49 -14.61 8.91
N GLY A 62 15.29 -14.06 9.82
CA GLY A 62 15.68 -12.66 9.86
C GLY A 62 14.67 -11.81 10.61
N THR A 63 14.93 -10.51 10.70
CA THR A 63 14.13 -9.58 11.49
C THR A 63 13.78 -8.35 10.68
N ILE A 64 12.60 -7.81 10.90
CA ILE A 64 12.13 -6.56 10.30
C ILE A 64 11.91 -5.56 11.41
N TYR A 65 12.49 -4.39 11.26
CA TYR A 65 12.39 -3.30 12.22
C TYR A 65 11.64 -2.12 11.61
N PHE A 66 10.80 -1.48 12.41
CA PHE A 66 10.27 -0.15 12.16
C PHE A 66 10.71 0.75 13.31
N ASP A 67 11.48 1.78 13.01
CA ASP A 67 12.08 2.69 14.01
C ASP A 67 12.83 1.94 15.12
N ASP A 68 13.67 0.98 14.71
CA ASP A 68 14.49 0.11 15.56
C ASP A 68 13.72 -0.88 16.45
N GLU A 69 12.40 -0.94 16.36
CA GLU A 69 11.58 -1.95 17.03
C GLU A 69 11.27 -3.13 16.11
N ASP A 70 11.49 -4.36 16.59
CA ASP A 70 11.09 -5.57 15.85
C ASP A 70 9.57 -5.63 15.74
N ILE A 71 9.04 -5.58 14.50
CA ILE A 71 7.61 -5.56 14.22
C ILE A 71 6.88 -6.87 14.60
N TYR A 72 7.62 -7.91 14.91
CA TYR A 72 7.07 -9.20 15.35
C TYR A 72 7.41 -9.53 16.82
N SER A 73 7.93 -8.57 17.57
CA SER A 73 8.07 -8.69 19.03
C SER A 73 6.70 -8.82 19.70
N GLU A 74 6.70 -9.41 20.89
CA GLU A 74 5.46 -9.59 21.66
C GLU A 74 4.82 -8.23 21.98
N GLY A 75 3.53 -8.08 21.64
CA GLY A 75 2.77 -6.85 21.88
C GLY A 75 2.96 -5.74 20.86
N TYR A 76 3.77 -5.91 19.81
CA TYR A 76 3.95 -4.88 18.79
C TYR A 76 2.64 -4.58 18.03
N PRO A 77 2.26 -3.30 17.87
CA PRO A 77 0.97 -2.92 17.29
C PRO A 77 0.98 -2.96 15.75
N LEU A 78 0.99 -4.14 15.14
CA LEU A 78 0.99 -4.31 13.68
C LEU A 78 -0.13 -3.55 12.95
N ARG A 79 -1.27 -3.30 13.63
CA ARG A 79 -2.35 -2.51 13.05
C ARG A 79 -1.91 -1.05 12.83
N GLU A 80 -1.22 -0.46 13.79
CA GLU A 80 -0.72 0.91 13.68
C GLU A 80 0.38 1.00 12.61
N LEU A 81 1.26 0.00 12.54
CA LEU A 81 2.26 -0.09 11.47
C LEU A 81 1.60 -0.02 10.08
N ARG A 82 0.50 -0.74 9.86
CA ARG A 82 -0.22 -0.75 8.59
C ARG A 82 -0.87 0.58 8.24
N GLY A 83 -1.17 1.42 9.22
CA GLY A 83 -1.58 2.80 9.00
C GLY A 83 -0.41 3.69 8.56
N LYS A 84 0.79 3.45 9.12
CA LYS A 84 2.00 4.21 8.80
C LYS A 84 2.67 3.78 7.49
N VAL A 85 2.52 2.51 7.09
CA VAL A 85 3.09 1.94 5.87
C VAL A 85 1.95 1.54 4.94
N GLY A 86 1.51 2.47 4.11
CA GLY A 86 0.45 2.27 3.13
C GLY A 86 0.96 1.51 1.90
N ILE A 87 0.25 0.46 1.47
CA ILE A 87 0.56 -0.29 0.26
C ILE A 87 -0.57 -0.16 -0.75
N CYS A 88 -0.22 0.29 -1.95
CA CYS A 88 -1.06 0.21 -3.13
C CYS A 88 -0.67 -1.04 -3.92
N PHE A 89 -1.49 -2.09 -3.85
CA PHE A 89 -1.26 -3.34 -4.58
C PHE A 89 -1.52 -3.19 -6.08
N GLN A 90 -1.06 -4.17 -6.84
CA GLN A 90 -1.41 -4.30 -8.25
C GLN A 90 -2.94 -4.42 -8.39
N TYR A 91 -3.54 -3.64 -9.32
CA TYR A 91 -5.00 -3.53 -9.50
C TYR A 91 -5.76 -3.09 -8.23
N PRO A 92 -5.41 -1.95 -7.61
CA PRO A 92 -5.98 -1.51 -6.35
C PRO A 92 -7.49 -1.21 -6.47
N GLU A 93 -7.99 -1.00 -7.68
CA GLU A 93 -9.42 -0.83 -8.00
C GLU A 93 -10.30 -2.01 -7.61
N HIS A 94 -9.74 -3.20 -7.40
CA HIS A 94 -10.48 -4.37 -6.93
C HIS A 94 -10.73 -4.34 -5.41
N GLN A 95 -10.14 -3.39 -4.70
CA GLN A 95 -10.28 -3.24 -3.25
C GLN A 95 -11.45 -2.32 -2.86
N LEU A 96 -12.10 -1.66 -3.84
CA LEU A 96 -13.25 -0.79 -3.60
C LEU A 96 -14.50 -1.63 -3.31
N PHE A 97 -15.20 -1.34 -2.22
CA PHE A 97 -16.32 -2.15 -1.75
C PHE A 97 -17.49 -1.36 -1.15
N GLU A 98 -17.32 -0.07 -0.83
CA GLU A 98 -18.35 0.75 -0.22
C GLU A 98 -19.43 1.18 -1.23
N THR A 99 -20.56 1.69 -0.71
CA THR A 99 -21.68 2.13 -1.52
C THR A 99 -21.40 3.42 -2.28
N THR A 100 -20.60 4.31 -1.69
CA THR A 100 -20.15 5.55 -2.33
C THR A 100 -18.65 5.66 -2.35
N ILE A 101 -18.12 6.40 -3.32
CA ILE A 101 -16.71 6.71 -3.45
C ILE A 101 -16.18 7.44 -2.20
N LEU A 102 -16.97 8.36 -1.67
CA LEU A 102 -16.60 9.12 -0.48
C LEU A 102 -16.47 8.20 0.74
N ASP A 103 -17.44 7.29 0.96
CA ASP A 103 -17.39 6.35 2.07
C ASP A 103 -16.20 5.39 1.95
N ASP A 104 -15.87 4.95 0.73
CA ASP A 104 -14.70 4.08 0.48
C ASP A 104 -13.39 4.75 0.91
N VAL A 105 -13.21 6.03 0.60
CA VAL A 105 -12.02 6.79 1.01
C VAL A 105 -12.05 7.13 2.51
N CYS A 106 -13.22 7.32 3.12
CA CYS A 106 -13.36 7.55 4.56
C CYS A 106 -13.05 6.31 5.40
N PHE A 107 -13.17 5.12 4.83
CA PHE A 107 -13.06 3.85 5.56
C PHE A 107 -11.72 3.70 6.30
N GLY A 108 -10.61 4.00 5.63
CA GLY A 108 -9.27 3.95 6.23
C GLY A 108 -9.14 4.85 7.47
N PRO A 109 -9.31 6.17 7.34
CA PRO A 109 -9.25 7.12 8.45
C PRO A 109 -10.16 6.75 9.63
N MET A 110 -11.41 6.35 9.36
CA MET A 110 -12.34 5.93 10.41
C MET A 110 -11.85 4.69 11.17
N ASN A 111 -11.25 3.73 10.49
CA ASN A 111 -10.65 2.56 11.13
C ASN A 111 -9.46 2.90 12.03
N PHE A 112 -8.80 4.03 11.79
CA PHE A 112 -7.72 4.57 12.64
C PHE A 112 -8.20 5.65 13.63
N GLY A 113 -9.52 5.69 13.90
CA GLY A 113 -10.09 6.45 15.01
C GLY A 113 -10.49 7.89 14.69
N LYS A 114 -10.46 8.31 13.42
CA LYS A 114 -11.03 9.60 13.00
C LYS A 114 -12.55 9.57 13.09
N THR A 115 -13.16 10.69 13.45
CA THR A 115 -14.61 10.86 13.36
C THR A 115 -15.06 10.86 11.89
N LYS A 116 -16.35 10.70 11.64
CA LYS A 116 -16.89 10.73 10.28
C LYS A 116 -16.66 12.09 9.61
N GLU A 117 -16.76 13.17 10.38
CA GLU A 117 -16.53 14.54 9.91
C GLU A 117 -15.07 14.72 9.49
N GLU A 118 -14.12 14.36 10.35
CA GLU A 118 -12.68 14.42 10.06
C GLU A 118 -12.31 13.55 8.85
N ALA A 119 -12.82 12.31 8.79
CA ALA A 119 -12.58 11.40 7.68
C ALA A 119 -13.14 11.94 6.37
N THR A 120 -14.29 12.60 6.41
CA THR A 120 -14.90 13.24 5.23
C THR A 120 -14.05 14.38 4.70
N GLU A 121 -13.55 15.26 5.58
CA GLU A 121 -12.67 16.37 5.19
C GLU A 121 -11.38 15.85 4.53
N ILE A 122 -10.75 14.84 5.14
CA ILE A 122 -9.55 14.19 4.58
C ILE A 122 -9.86 13.54 3.22
N ALA A 123 -10.95 12.79 3.14
CA ALA A 123 -11.34 12.08 1.93
C ALA A 123 -11.62 13.05 0.76
N VAL A 124 -12.35 14.14 1.01
CA VAL A 124 -12.62 15.18 -0.01
C VAL A 124 -11.31 15.78 -0.53
N LYS A 125 -10.36 16.09 0.36
CA LYS A 125 -9.05 16.59 -0.03
C LYS A 125 -8.31 15.56 -0.91
N CYS A 126 -8.19 14.31 -0.47
CA CYS A 126 -7.49 13.27 -1.22
C CYS A 126 -8.15 12.98 -2.58
N LEU A 127 -9.49 12.95 -2.66
CA LEU A 127 -10.21 12.78 -3.92
C LEU A 127 -9.96 13.93 -4.90
N LYS A 128 -9.85 15.16 -4.40
CA LYS A 128 -9.49 16.32 -5.20
C LYS A 128 -8.04 16.24 -5.69
N ASP A 129 -7.11 15.85 -4.80
CA ASP A 129 -5.69 15.71 -5.12
C ASP A 129 -5.44 14.67 -6.23
N VAL A 130 -6.22 13.56 -6.23
CA VAL A 130 -6.17 12.56 -7.32
C VAL A 130 -6.97 12.99 -8.56
N GLY A 131 -7.50 14.20 -8.60
CA GLY A 131 -8.20 14.77 -9.76
C GLY A 131 -9.57 14.14 -10.05
N LEU A 132 -10.30 13.68 -9.03
CA LEU A 132 -11.66 13.17 -9.18
C LEU A 132 -12.67 14.32 -9.03
N SER A 133 -13.66 14.38 -9.94
CA SER A 133 -14.72 15.39 -9.87
C SER A 133 -15.65 15.18 -8.68
N GLU A 134 -15.99 16.24 -7.94
CA GLU A 134 -16.88 16.21 -6.79
C GLU A 134 -18.27 15.61 -7.12
N LYS A 135 -18.73 15.75 -8.38
CA LYS A 135 -20.00 15.15 -8.86
C LYS A 135 -20.03 13.62 -8.76
N LEU A 136 -18.88 12.99 -8.59
CA LEU A 136 -18.72 11.54 -8.52
C LEU A 136 -18.72 11.03 -7.08
N TYR A 137 -18.45 11.86 -6.07
CA TYR A 137 -18.20 11.41 -4.70
C TYR A 137 -19.32 10.57 -4.09
N GLN A 138 -20.58 10.91 -4.43
CA GLN A 138 -21.77 10.19 -3.96
C GLN A 138 -22.21 9.04 -4.88
N LYS A 139 -21.44 8.78 -5.96
CA LYS A 139 -21.72 7.65 -6.84
C LYS A 139 -21.05 6.38 -6.32
N SER A 140 -21.54 5.25 -6.83
CA SER A 140 -20.94 3.95 -6.57
C SER A 140 -19.55 3.86 -7.25
N PRO A 141 -18.52 3.30 -6.59
CA PRO A 141 -17.23 3.01 -7.22
C PRO A 141 -17.37 2.16 -8.49
N PHE A 142 -18.40 1.32 -8.56
CA PHE A 142 -18.62 0.42 -9.69
C PHE A 142 -19.05 1.15 -10.98
N GLU A 143 -19.52 2.38 -10.88
CA GLU A 143 -19.88 3.23 -12.03
C GLU A 143 -18.66 3.91 -12.70
N LEU A 144 -17.47 3.84 -12.06
CA LEU A 144 -16.27 4.49 -12.52
C LEU A 144 -15.55 3.70 -13.62
N SER A 145 -14.81 4.42 -14.48
CA SER A 145 -13.80 3.80 -15.35
C SER A 145 -12.65 3.18 -14.53
N GLY A 146 -11.90 2.23 -15.08
CA GLY A 146 -10.78 1.59 -14.39
C GLY A 146 -9.74 2.59 -13.87
N GLY A 147 -9.39 3.60 -14.66
CA GLY A 147 -8.46 4.66 -14.23
C GLY A 147 -9.02 5.55 -13.10
N GLN A 148 -10.34 5.81 -13.09
CA GLN A 148 -10.99 6.53 -12.00
C GLN A 148 -11.02 5.68 -10.73
N LYS A 149 -11.39 4.39 -10.82
CA LYS A 149 -11.34 3.45 -9.69
C LYS A 149 -9.96 3.40 -9.04
N ARG A 150 -8.91 3.31 -9.86
CA ARG A 150 -7.52 3.29 -9.38
C ARG A 150 -7.17 4.56 -8.62
N ARG A 151 -7.57 5.74 -9.12
CA ARG A 151 -7.36 7.00 -8.40
C ARG A 151 -8.10 7.04 -7.07
N VAL A 152 -9.32 6.52 -7.00
CA VAL A 152 -10.07 6.39 -5.74
C VAL A 152 -9.34 5.48 -4.75
N ALA A 153 -8.88 4.32 -5.20
CA ALA A 153 -8.13 3.40 -4.34
C ALA A 153 -6.82 4.02 -3.81
N ILE A 154 -6.09 4.77 -4.64
CA ILE A 154 -4.91 5.54 -4.21
C ILE A 154 -5.32 6.60 -3.18
N ALA A 155 -6.41 7.34 -3.41
CA ALA A 155 -6.91 8.34 -2.47
C ALA A 155 -7.25 7.71 -1.10
N GLY A 156 -7.84 6.51 -1.08
CA GLY A 156 -8.14 5.77 0.15
C GLY A 156 -6.89 5.44 0.98
N ILE A 157 -5.78 5.13 0.33
CA ILE A 157 -4.51 4.88 1.02
C ILE A 157 -3.89 6.21 1.50
N LEU A 158 -3.88 7.24 0.65
CA LEU A 158 -3.37 8.56 1.02
C LEU A 158 -4.15 9.20 2.17
N ALA A 159 -5.46 8.92 2.27
CA ALA A 159 -6.30 9.40 3.35
C ALA A 159 -5.90 8.88 4.74
N MET A 160 -5.17 7.78 4.82
CA MET A 160 -4.58 7.30 6.07
C MET A 160 -3.33 8.10 6.50
N GLU A 161 -2.84 9.02 5.66
CA GLU A 161 -1.65 9.84 5.87
C GLU A 161 -0.40 8.99 6.21
N PRO A 162 -0.07 7.97 5.39
CA PRO A 162 1.02 7.05 5.70
C PRO A 162 2.38 7.77 5.69
N GLU A 163 3.29 7.32 6.56
CA GLU A 163 4.69 7.80 6.60
C GLU A 163 5.52 7.21 5.45
N TYR A 164 5.16 6.01 5.01
CA TYR A 164 5.74 5.32 3.85
C TYR A 164 4.62 4.91 2.90
N PHE A 165 4.75 5.32 1.64
CA PHE A 165 3.79 4.96 0.59
C PHE A 165 4.45 4.03 -0.43
N ILE A 166 3.98 2.81 -0.49
CA ILE A 166 4.53 1.75 -1.32
C ILE A 166 3.56 1.44 -2.47
N LEU A 167 4.09 1.33 -3.66
CA LEU A 167 3.32 1.10 -4.88
C LEU A 167 3.83 -0.15 -5.59
N ASP A 168 2.96 -1.17 -5.73
CA ASP A 168 3.25 -2.38 -6.50
C ASP A 168 2.66 -2.26 -7.90
N GLU A 169 3.51 -1.97 -8.89
CA GLU A 169 3.14 -1.82 -10.30
C GLU A 169 1.93 -0.87 -10.55
N PRO A 170 1.96 0.38 -10.05
CA PRO A 170 0.78 1.26 -10.03
C PRO A 170 0.25 1.63 -11.42
N THR A 171 1.01 1.39 -12.47
CA THR A 171 0.64 1.69 -13.85
C THR A 171 0.29 0.44 -14.68
N ALA A 172 0.28 -0.74 -14.06
CA ALA A 172 -0.03 -2.00 -14.75
C ALA A 172 -1.44 -1.97 -15.36
N GLY A 173 -1.56 -2.37 -16.62
CA GLY A 173 -2.86 -2.45 -17.32
C GLY A 173 -3.48 -1.10 -17.72
N LEU A 174 -2.81 0.03 -17.49
CA LEU A 174 -3.28 1.35 -17.95
C LEU A 174 -2.79 1.66 -19.37
N ASP A 175 -3.60 2.44 -20.09
CA ASP A 175 -3.20 3.07 -21.33
C ASP A 175 -2.14 4.17 -21.08
N PRO A 176 -1.48 4.71 -22.11
CA PRO A 176 -0.44 5.73 -21.94
C PRO A 176 -0.91 6.97 -21.18
N VAL A 177 -2.13 7.42 -21.43
CA VAL A 177 -2.69 8.63 -20.76
C VAL A 177 -2.92 8.35 -19.28
N GLY A 178 -3.49 7.19 -18.95
CA GLY A 178 -3.69 6.75 -17.57
C GLY A 178 -2.37 6.58 -16.80
N LYS A 179 -1.32 6.06 -17.45
CA LYS A 179 0.02 5.97 -16.87
C LYS A 179 0.56 7.35 -16.50
N ASP A 180 0.51 8.31 -17.43
CA ASP A 180 0.99 9.66 -17.19
C ASP A 180 0.22 10.34 -16.05
N GLN A 181 -1.10 10.14 -15.97
CA GLN A 181 -1.91 10.67 -14.87
C GLN A 181 -1.48 10.13 -13.51
N ILE A 182 -1.26 8.83 -13.39
CA ILE A 182 -0.79 8.22 -12.12
C ILE A 182 0.64 8.69 -11.79
N LEU A 183 1.55 8.70 -12.76
CA LEU A 183 2.93 9.15 -12.52
C LEU A 183 3.02 10.62 -12.11
N ASN A 184 2.15 11.47 -12.66
CA ASN A 184 2.10 12.88 -12.26
C ASN A 184 1.50 13.07 -10.85
N LEU A 185 0.60 12.19 -10.43
CA LEU A 185 0.06 12.20 -9.06
C LEU A 185 1.14 11.86 -8.01
N LEU A 186 2.15 11.08 -8.40
CA LEU A 186 3.21 10.60 -7.50
C LEU A 186 4.43 11.54 -7.42
N LYS A 187 4.44 12.64 -8.16
CA LYS A 187 5.47 13.70 -8.13
C LYS A 187 5.17 14.76 -7.09
#